data_74a171072346435e62575c2bcab5800c
#
_entry.id   74a171072346435e62575c2bcab5800c
#
_cell.length_a   1.000
_cell.length_b   1.000
_cell.length_c   1.000
_cell.angle_alpha   90.00
_cell.angle_beta   90.00
_cell.angle_gamma   90.00
#
_symmetry.space_group_name_H-M   'P 1'
#
loop_
_entity.id
_entity.type
_entity.pdbx_description
1 polymer ?
#
loop_
_entity_poly.entity_id
_entity_poly.type
_entity_poly.pdbx_seq_one_letter_code
_entity_poly.pdbx_strand_id
1 'polypeptide(L)'
;MRRAEALALLGSSLLAAGCARSNPNAVAIGSKDFTEELILGEMYAQLLEKHGLTVARKLNLGGTQVAMEALERGDIDLYPEYTGTALITILKRKATGDGQAIYATVKSEYARRYGLVWLNEAPMNDTQALAMTQAASATYGVRTLGQLAVAAPKLRLGAIPEFTTREDALPGLQRAYGGFHFKEIRLFDIGLKYKALESGDVDVVVAFGTDGQIAADRLVLLEDDKHFWPAYHVAPVVRRATLDRHPEIATYLNKLAPLLTDAVMRGLNEQVDGEKAEPADVAQSFLRAHGLI
;
A
#
# COMPACT_ATOMS: atom_id res chain seq x y z
N MET A 1 -56.42 -37.35 44.85
CA MET A 1 -55.46 -36.32 45.37
C MET A 1 -54.08 -36.94 45.42
N ARG A 2 -53.20 -36.62 44.49
CA ARG A 2 -51.72 -36.64 44.58
C ARG A 2 -51.14 -35.92 43.38
N ARG A 3 -50.46 -34.82 43.63
CA ARG A 3 -49.74 -33.98 42.66
C ARG A 3 -48.44 -34.70 42.32
N ALA A 4 -48.19 -34.85 41.02
CA ALA A 4 -46.89 -35.26 40.51
C ALA A 4 -46.12 -34.02 40.04
N GLU A 5 -44.95 -33.80 40.63
CA GLU A 5 -44.02 -32.77 40.27
C GLU A 5 -43.20 -33.23 39.07
N ALA A 6 -43.22 -32.48 37.98
CA ALA A 6 -42.37 -32.67 36.83
C ALA A 6 -41.09 -31.79 36.99
N LEU A 7 -39.95 -32.44 37.24
CA LEU A 7 -38.65 -31.81 37.17
C LEU A 7 -38.27 -31.58 35.70
N ALA A 8 -38.17 -30.33 35.29
CA ALA A 8 -37.60 -29.93 34.02
C ALA A 8 -36.06 -29.83 34.18
N LEU A 9 -35.34 -30.73 33.53
CA LEU A 9 -33.89 -30.68 33.36
C LEU A 9 -33.57 -29.63 32.27
N LEU A 10 -33.12 -28.45 32.65
CA LEU A 10 -32.53 -27.45 31.79
C LEU A 10 -31.09 -27.87 31.47
N GLY A 11 -30.89 -28.46 30.30
CA GLY A 11 -29.57 -28.74 29.75
C GLY A 11 -28.90 -27.41 29.32
N SER A 12 -27.91 -26.97 30.09
CA SER A 12 -27.05 -25.88 29.75
C SER A 12 -26.05 -26.29 28.64
N SER A 13 -26.36 -25.98 27.40
CA SER A 13 -25.42 -26.10 26.29
C SER A 13 -24.36 -25.01 26.44
N LEU A 14 -23.20 -25.33 26.98
CA LEU A 14 -22.02 -24.49 26.90
C LEU A 14 -21.60 -24.41 25.43
N LEU A 15 -21.93 -23.31 24.78
CA LEU A 15 -21.29 -22.89 23.55
C LEU A 15 -19.83 -22.56 23.88
N ALA A 16 -18.95 -23.53 23.67
CA ALA A 16 -17.51 -23.28 23.62
C ALA A 16 -17.22 -22.39 22.39
N ALA A 17 -17.20 -21.07 22.58
CA ALA A 17 -16.62 -20.15 21.63
C ALA A 17 -15.13 -20.52 21.53
N GLY A 18 -14.80 -21.34 20.54
CA GLY A 18 -13.43 -21.66 20.20
C GLY A 18 -12.74 -20.40 19.72
N CYS A 19 -12.05 -19.69 20.62
CA CYS A 19 -11.00 -18.77 20.21
C CYS A 19 -10.02 -19.60 19.37
N ALA A 20 -10.04 -19.42 18.06
CA ALA A 20 -9.03 -19.98 17.18
C ALA A 20 -7.67 -19.48 17.72
N ARG A 21 -6.95 -20.36 18.42
CA ARG A 21 -5.60 -20.07 18.87
C ARG A 21 -4.78 -19.79 17.61
N SER A 22 -4.35 -18.55 17.43
CA SER A 22 -3.35 -18.23 16.42
C SER A 22 -2.17 -19.19 16.62
N ASN A 23 -1.78 -19.87 15.54
CA ASN A 23 -0.60 -20.74 15.59
C ASN A 23 0.61 -19.85 15.93
N PRO A 24 1.27 -20.04 17.09
CA PRO A 24 2.38 -19.16 17.49
C PRO A 24 3.60 -19.27 16.57
N ASN A 25 3.63 -20.30 15.70
CA ASN A 25 4.67 -20.50 14.72
C ASN A 25 4.31 -19.97 13.32
N ALA A 26 3.12 -19.40 13.13
CA ALA A 26 2.73 -18.82 11.86
C ALA A 26 3.41 -17.47 11.67
N VAL A 27 3.95 -17.24 10.47
CA VAL A 27 4.45 -15.93 10.03
C VAL A 27 3.27 -15.06 9.64
N ALA A 28 3.01 -14.00 10.39
CA ALA A 28 1.92 -13.07 10.13
C ALA A 28 2.33 -12.02 9.10
N ILE A 29 1.66 -12.02 7.93
CA ILE A 29 1.91 -11.08 6.84
C ILE A 29 0.81 -10.03 6.83
N GLY A 30 1.21 -8.75 6.92
CA GLY A 30 0.33 -7.61 6.79
C GLY A 30 0.35 -6.97 5.41
N SER A 31 -0.61 -6.08 5.18
CA SER A 31 -0.59 -5.12 4.08
C SER A 31 -1.31 -3.84 4.48
N LYS A 32 -1.05 -2.77 3.75
CA LYS A 32 -1.93 -1.59 3.75
C LYS A 32 -3.22 -1.89 2.98
N ASP A 33 -4.10 -0.90 2.85
CA ASP A 33 -5.49 -1.01 2.39
C ASP A 33 -5.70 -0.66 0.91
N PHE A 34 -4.72 -0.92 0.04
CA PHE A 34 -4.83 -0.69 -1.39
C PHE A 34 -4.34 -1.88 -2.23
N THR A 35 -4.77 -1.93 -3.46
CA THR A 35 -4.65 -3.08 -4.37
C THR A 35 -3.23 -3.64 -4.45
N GLU A 36 -2.23 -2.79 -4.71
CA GLU A 36 -0.84 -3.21 -4.84
C GLU A 36 -0.32 -3.91 -3.56
N GLU A 37 -0.65 -3.37 -2.40
CA GLU A 37 -0.26 -3.94 -1.11
C GLU A 37 -0.92 -5.30 -0.86
N LEU A 38 -2.18 -5.47 -1.30
CA LEU A 38 -2.88 -6.75 -1.21
C LEU A 38 -2.23 -7.81 -2.11
N ILE A 39 -1.88 -7.43 -3.34
CA ILE A 39 -1.18 -8.32 -4.29
C ILE A 39 0.18 -8.71 -3.74
N LEU A 40 0.98 -7.75 -3.26
CA LEU A 40 2.30 -8.00 -2.69
C LEU A 40 2.23 -8.86 -1.42
N GLY A 41 1.28 -8.59 -0.54
CA GLY A 41 1.03 -9.39 0.66
C GLY A 41 0.68 -10.83 0.32
N GLU A 42 -0.17 -11.06 -0.69
CA GLU A 42 -0.48 -12.39 -1.20
C GLU A 42 0.72 -13.07 -1.86
N MET A 43 1.53 -12.34 -2.62
CA MET A 43 2.78 -12.90 -3.18
C MET A 43 3.72 -13.39 -2.08
N TYR A 44 3.90 -12.59 -1.02
CA TYR A 44 4.74 -12.99 0.11
C TYR A 44 4.16 -14.22 0.81
N ALA A 45 2.85 -14.23 1.05
CA ALA A 45 2.16 -15.35 1.70
C ALA A 45 2.32 -16.65 0.92
N GLN A 46 1.94 -16.65 -0.35
CA GLN A 46 1.96 -17.85 -1.19
C GLN A 46 3.38 -18.37 -1.44
N LEU A 47 4.35 -17.46 -1.59
CA LEU A 47 5.75 -17.84 -1.76
C LEU A 47 6.31 -18.52 -0.51
N LEU A 48 6.01 -18.01 0.69
CA LEU A 48 6.44 -18.62 1.94
C LEU A 48 5.71 -19.94 2.22
N GLU A 49 4.42 -20.03 1.94
CA GLU A 49 3.63 -21.28 2.04
C GLU A 49 4.18 -22.39 1.13
N LYS A 50 4.55 -22.03 -0.12
CA LYS A 50 5.19 -22.97 -1.06
C LYS A 50 6.45 -23.59 -0.49
N HIS A 51 7.17 -22.86 0.34
CA HIS A 51 8.40 -23.30 0.98
C HIS A 51 8.18 -23.89 2.40
N GLY A 52 6.94 -24.21 2.75
CA GLY A 52 6.60 -24.97 3.94
C GLY A 52 6.41 -24.15 5.22
N LEU A 53 6.41 -22.80 5.13
CA LEU A 53 6.09 -21.98 6.29
C LEU A 53 4.57 -21.93 6.48
N THR A 54 4.13 -21.94 7.73
CA THR A 54 2.74 -21.62 8.07
C THR A 54 2.57 -20.11 8.06
N VAL A 55 1.59 -19.58 7.31
CA VAL A 55 1.35 -18.16 7.17
C VAL A 55 -0.01 -17.76 7.72
N ALA A 56 -0.07 -16.61 8.37
CA ALA A 56 -1.31 -15.95 8.78
C ALA A 56 -1.44 -14.63 8.01
N ARG A 57 -2.47 -14.53 7.16
CA ARG A 57 -2.76 -13.29 6.41
C ARG A 57 -3.48 -12.31 7.31
N LYS A 58 -2.93 -11.12 7.46
CA LYS A 58 -3.50 -9.95 8.15
C LYS A 58 -3.46 -8.74 7.23
N LEU A 59 -4.03 -8.94 6.05
CA LEU A 59 -4.03 -7.94 4.98
C LEU A 59 -5.10 -6.87 5.24
N ASN A 60 -5.00 -5.74 4.51
CA ASN A 60 -5.96 -4.64 4.57
C ASN A 60 -6.08 -4.00 5.97
N LEU A 61 -4.95 -3.71 6.59
CA LEU A 61 -4.91 -3.15 7.95
C LEU A 61 -5.29 -1.66 8.02
N GLY A 62 -5.14 -0.93 6.93
CA GLY A 62 -5.24 0.51 6.84
C GLY A 62 -3.96 1.17 6.34
N GLY A 63 -3.80 2.48 6.51
CA GLY A 63 -2.64 3.23 6.00
C GLY A 63 -1.33 2.95 6.75
N THR A 64 -0.29 3.65 6.33
CA THR A 64 1.11 3.46 6.78
C THR A 64 1.29 3.40 8.30
N GLN A 65 0.63 4.28 9.06
CA GLN A 65 0.78 4.33 10.52
C GLN A 65 0.24 3.05 11.17
N VAL A 66 -0.92 2.56 10.71
CA VAL A 66 -1.55 1.35 11.26
C VAL A 66 -0.70 0.11 10.99
N ALA A 67 -0.19 -0.03 9.76
CA ALA A 67 0.69 -1.14 9.39
C ALA A 67 2.00 -1.13 10.17
N MET A 68 2.63 0.04 10.32
CA MET A 68 3.87 0.20 11.08
C MET A 68 3.67 -0.13 12.57
N GLU A 69 2.59 0.37 13.20
CA GLU A 69 2.26 0.05 14.58
C GLU A 69 1.99 -1.44 14.79
N ALA A 70 1.29 -2.09 13.85
CA ALA A 70 1.05 -3.53 13.91
C ALA A 70 2.36 -4.32 13.84
N LEU A 71 3.33 -3.89 13.00
CA LEU A 71 4.64 -4.50 12.90
C LEU A 71 5.47 -4.32 14.18
N GLU A 72 5.47 -3.11 14.76
CA GLU A 72 6.19 -2.83 16.02
C GLU A 72 5.64 -3.63 17.19
N ARG A 73 4.31 -3.74 17.33
CA ARG A 73 3.67 -4.55 18.37
C ARG A 73 3.85 -6.05 18.17
N GLY A 74 4.18 -6.49 16.94
CA GLY A 74 4.27 -7.90 16.58
C GLY A 74 2.92 -8.54 16.27
N ASP A 75 1.92 -7.72 15.95
CA ASP A 75 0.65 -8.20 15.42
C ASP A 75 0.84 -8.79 14.02
N ILE A 76 1.81 -8.27 13.27
CA ILE A 76 2.34 -8.82 12.01
C ILE A 76 3.85 -9.00 12.11
N ASP A 77 4.42 -9.88 11.29
CA ASP A 77 5.85 -10.17 11.21
C ASP A 77 6.55 -9.44 10.07
N LEU A 78 5.84 -9.16 9.00
CA LEU A 78 6.33 -8.39 7.84
C LEU A 78 5.17 -7.79 7.04
N TYR A 79 5.49 -6.75 6.27
CA TYR A 79 4.61 -6.18 5.24
C TYR A 79 5.42 -5.47 4.16
N PRO A 80 4.83 -5.17 2.96
CA PRO A 80 5.45 -4.32 1.95
C PRO A 80 5.51 -2.87 2.44
N GLU A 81 6.65 -2.19 2.31
CA GLU A 81 6.76 -0.76 2.63
C GLU A 81 7.61 -0.04 1.59
N TYR A 82 7.35 1.25 1.40
CA TYR A 82 7.99 2.08 0.38
C TYR A 82 9.04 3.00 0.99
N THR A 83 10.19 3.08 0.35
CA THR A 83 11.37 3.80 0.86
C THR A 83 11.09 5.27 1.14
N GLY A 84 10.43 5.99 0.22
CA GLY A 84 10.06 7.39 0.41
C GLY A 84 9.07 7.59 1.54
N THR A 85 8.04 6.71 1.64
CA THR A 85 7.05 6.73 2.71
C THR A 85 7.70 6.51 4.08
N ALA A 86 8.55 5.50 4.19
CA ALA A 86 9.28 5.20 5.42
C ALA A 86 10.17 6.37 5.86
N LEU A 87 10.87 7.00 4.91
CA LEU A 87 11.73 8.14 5.21
C LEU A 87 10.94 9.34 5.73
N ILE A 88 9.88 9.73 5.01
CA ILE A 88 9.16 10.98 5.27
C ILE A 88 8.11 10.79 6.36
N THR A 89 7.30 9.72 6.26
CA THR A 89 6.14 9.55 7.13
C THR A 89 6.51 8.93 8.48
N ILE A 90 7.43 7.95 8.52
CA ILE A 90 7.81 7.27 9.76
C ILE A 90 9.04 7.93 10.40
N LEU A 91 10.13 8.09 9.65
CA LEU A 91 11.36 8.65 10.19
C LEU A 91 11.32 10.18 10.33
N LYS A 92 10.32 10.85 9.75
CA LYS A 92 10.15 12.33 9.76
C LYS A 92 11.39 13.05 9.23
N ARG A 93 12.03 12.48 8.20
CA ARG A 93 13.19 13.07 7.53
C ARG A 93 12.80 13.67 6.18
N LYS A 94 13.50 14.72 5.79
CA LYS A 94 13.40 15.24 4.41
C LYS A 94 14.06 14.27 3.45
N ALA A 95 13.46 14.09 2.28
CA ALA A 95 14.10 13.36 1.21
C ALA A 95 15.31 14.15 0.70
N THR A 96 16.48 13.53 0.74
CA THR A 96 17.74 14.06 0.23
C THR A 96 18.52 12.92 -0.41
N GLY A 97 19.06 13.16 -1.59
CA GLY A 97 19.79 12.15 -2.33
C GLY A 97 18.90 11.32 -3.28
N ASP A 98 19.53 10.37 -3.92
CA ASP A 98 18.87 9.43 -4.82
C ASP A 98 18.17 8.28 -4.07
N GLY A 99 17.50 7.40 -4.83
CA GLY A 99 16.78 6.24 -4.27
C GLY A 99 17.68 5.31 -3.46
N GLN A 100 18.93 5.10 -3.86
CA GLN A 100 19.89 4.25 -3.15
C GLN A 100 20.26 4.84 -1.77
N ALA A 101 20.47 6.15 -1.70
CA ALA A 101 20.74 6.84 -0.44
C ALA A 101 19.53 6.79 0.50
N ILE A 102 18.31 6.92 -0.05
CA ILE A 102 17.06 6.79 0.70
C ILE A 102 16.94 5.38 1.26
N TYR A 103 17.09 4.35 0.42
CA TYR A 103 17.04 2.94 0.86
C TYR A 103 18.06 2.64 1.95
N ALA A 104 19.32 3.04 1.77
CA ALA A 104 20.36 2.84 2.79
C ALA A 104 20.00 3.50 4.12
N THR A 105 19.42 4.71 4.06
CA THR A 105 18.98 5.45 5.25
C THR A 105 17.83 4.73 5.98
N VAL A 106 16.77 4.35 5.28
CA VAL A 106 15.62 3.67 5.91
C VAL A 106 16.05 2.31 6.48
N LYS A 107 16.85 1.56 5.74
CA LYS A 107 17.38 0.26 6.18
C LYS A 107 18.16 0.37 7.49
N SER A 108 19.07 1.33 7.60
CA SER A 108 19.88 1.53 8.80
C SER A 108 19.07 2.05 9.99
N GLU A 109 18.20 3.02 9.76
CA GLU A 109 17.40 3.64 10.82
C GLU A 109 16.32 2.70 11.35
N TYR A 110 15.66 1.92 10.50
CA TYR A 110 14.68 0.92 10.93
C TYR A 110 15.32 -0.18 11.77
N ALA A 111 16.50 -0.66 11.35
CA ALA A 111 17.25 -1.64 12.13
C ALA A 111 17.64 -1.10 13.52
N ARG A 112 18.10 0.15 13.56
CA ARG A 112 18.58 0.78 14.81
C ARG A 112 17.45 1.18 15.76
N ARG A 113 16.32 1.74 15.24
CA ARG A 113 15.25 2.29 16.08
C ARG A 113 14.22 1.26 16.47
N TYR A 114 13.88 0.35 15.55
CA TYR A 114 12.72 -0.52 15.66
C TYR A 114 13.08 -2.02 15.65
N GLY A 115 14.34 -2.38 15.39
CA GLY A 115 14.72 -3.79 15.20
C GLY A 115 14.09 -4.43 13.95
N LEU A 116 13.80 -3.62 12.94
CA LEU A 116 13.18 -4.03 11.68
C LEU A 116 14.21 -4.10 10.56
N VAL A 117 14.07 -5.08 9.69
CA VAL A 117 15.02 -5.37 8.61
C VAL A 117 14.36 -5.13 7.27
N TRP A 118 14.91 -4.23 6.47
CA TRP A 118 14.56 -4.05 5.07
C TRP A 118 15.26 -5.10 4.23
N LEU A 119 14.50 -5.93 3.50
CA LEU A 119 15.02 -6.84 2.49
C LEU A 119 15.31 -6.07 1.19
N ASN A 120 15.65 -6.76 0.11
CA ASN A 120 15.97 -6.11 -1.15
C ASN A 120 14.76 -5.33 -1.68
N GLU A 121 15.04 -4.10 -2.11
CA GLU A 121 14.03 -3.28 -2.79
C GLU A 121 13.79 -3.75 -4.22
N ALA A 122 12.56 -3.59 -4.69
CA ALA A 122 12.18 -3.81 -6.07
C ALA A 122 12.56 -2.60 -6.95
N PRO A 123 12.80 -2.79 -8.26
CA PRO A 123 13.06 -1.68 -9.18
C PRO A 123 11.85 -0.78 -9.43
N MET A 124 10.62 -1.24 -9.14
CA MET A 124 9.42 -0.41 -9.28
C MET A 124 9.47 0.82 -8.37
N ASN A 125 8.90 1.91 -8.86
CA ASN A 125 8.79 3.18 -8.14
C ASN A 125 7.33 3.64 -8.11
N ASP A 126 6.63 3.33 -7.03
CA ASP A 126 5.24 3.77 -6.82
C ASP A 126 5.20 5.22 -6.29
N THR A 127 5.71 6.14 -7.12
CA THR A 127 5.74 7.56 -6.76
C THR A 127 4.34 8.14 -6.64
N GLN A 128 4.16 9.07 -5.71
CA GLN A 128 2.94 9.88 -5.68
C GLN A 128 2.80 10.69 -6.97
N ALA A 129 1.57 10.92 -7.39
CA ALA A 129 1.24 11.67 -8.58
C ALA A 129 -0.13 12.37 -8.45
N LEU A 130 -0.45 13.22 -9.41
CA LEU A 130 -1.78 13.76 -9.62
C LEU A 130 -2.21 13.46 -11.05
N ALA A 131 -3.46 13.09 -11.25
CA ALA A 131 -3.99 12.72 -12.56
C ALA A 131 -5.27 13.49 -12.91
N MET A 132 -5.47 13.69 -14.21
CA MET A 132 -6.67 14.30 -14.80
C MET A 132 -7.15 13.46 -15.98
N THR A 133 -8.42 13.62 -16.36
CA THR A 133 -8.85 13.12 -17.67
C THR A 133 -8.20 13.91 -18.81
N GLN A 134 -8.08 13.32 -20.00
CA GLN A 134 -7.57 14.01 -21.18
C GLN A 134 -8.36 15.29 -21.47
N ALA A 135 -9.69 15.24 -21.33
CA ALA A 135 -10.58 16.37 -21.57
C ALA A 135 -10.34 17.51 -20.56
N ALA A 136 -10.24 17.20 -19.26
CA ALA A 136 -9.97 18.19 -18.23
C ALA A 136 -8.57 18.82 -18.40
N SER A 137 -7.54 17.98 -18.63
CA SER A 137 -6.18 18.44 -18.90
C SER A 137 -6.12 19.42 -20.09
N ALA A 138 -6.81 19.11 -21.18
CA ALA A 138 -6.88 19.97 -22.35
C ALA A 138 -7.66 21.28 -22.06
N THR A 139 -8.80 21.18 -21.37
CA THR A 139 -9.67 22.35 -21.06
C THR A 139 -8.97 23.36 -20.18
N TYR A 140 -8.23 22.91 -19.17
CA TYR A 140 -7.52 23.79 -18.23
C TYR A 140 -6.07 24.08 -18.62
N GLY A 141 -5.54 23.42 -19.66
CA GLY A 141 -4.15 23.56 -20.10
C GLY A 141 -3.14 23.04 -19.08
N VAL A 142 -3.46 21.97 -18.34
CA VAL A 142 -2.66 21.44 -17.24
C VAL A 142 -2.01 20.12 -17.63
N ARG A 143 -0.67 20.06 -17.62
CA ARG A 143 0.14 18.85 -17.84
C ARG A 143 1.24 18.67 -16.81
N THR A 144 1.57 19.72 -16.05
CA THR A 144 2.59 19.67 -14.99
C THR A 144 2.02 20.13 -13.66
N LEU A 145 2.71 19.77 -12.56
CA LEU A 145 2.32 20.22 -11.22
C LEU A 145 2.42 21.74 -11.07
N GLY A 146 3.39 22.38 -11.75
CA GLY A 146 3.49 23.82 -11.76
C GLY A 146 2.28 24.50 -12.39
N GLN A 147 1.77 23.96 -13.50
CA GLN A 147 0.54 24.45 -14.13
C GLN A 147 -0.69 24.17 -13.25
N LEU A 148 -0.74 23.00 -12.61
CA LEU A 148 -1.82 22.66 -11.68
C LEU A 148 -1.86 23.61 -10.49
N ALA A 149 -0.71 23.96 -9.93
CA ALA A 149 -0.63 24.90 -8.80
C ALA A 149 -1.32 26.24 -9.10
N VAL A 150 -1.19 26.72 -10.35
CA VAL A 150 -1.85 27.97 -10.82
C VAL A 150 -3.35 27.75 -11.08
N ALA A 151 -3.72 26.60 -11.65
CA ALA A 151 -5.10 26.31 -12.02
C ALA A 151 -5.98 25.85 -10.82
N ALA A 152 -5.37 25.37 -9.74
CA ALA A 152 -6.03 24.76 -8.58
C ALA A 152 -7.24 25.55 -8.02
N PRO A 153 -7.25 26.90 -7.95
CA PRO A 153 -8.41 27.65 -7.46
C PRO A 153 -9.70 27.46 -8.27
N LYS A 154 -9.61 26.89 -9.47
CA LYS A 154 -10.75 26.60 -10.34
C LYS A 154 -11.15 25.12 -10.31
N LEU A 155 -10.35 24.25 -9.70
CA LEU A 155 -10.42 22.79 -9.79
C LEU A 155 -10.82 22.15 -8.47
N ARG A 156 -11.54 21.04 -8.57
CA ARG A 156 -11.90 20.17 -7.46
C ARG A 156 -10.93 19.00 -7.40
N LEU A 157 -10.34 18.76 -6.23
CA LEU A 157 -9.41 17.64 -5.99
C LEU A 157 -10.16 16.48 -5.33
N GLY A 158 -10.05 15.28 -5.89
CA GLY A 158 -10.35 14.01 -5.23
C GLY A 158 -9.09 13.48 -4.55
N ALA A 159 -9.11 13.35 -3.24
CA ALA A 159 -7.94 12.95 -2.45
C ALA A 159 -8.28 11.84 -1.46
N ILE A 160 -7.25 11.16 -0.96
CA ILE A 160 -7.33 10.31 0.23
C ILE A 160 -6.99 11.15 1.48
N PRO A 161 -7.46 10.78 2.68
CA PRO A 161 -7.22 11.56 3.91
C PRO A 161 -5.73 11.87 4.13
N GLU A 162 -4.84 10.90 3.97
CA GLU A 162 -3.40 11.03 4.17
C GLU A 162 -2.77 12.11 3.27
N PHE A 163 -3.27 12.30 2.05
CA PHE A 163 -2.77 13.30 1.12
C PHE A 163 -2.93 14.73 1.65
N THR A 164 -3.91 14.98 2.50
CA THR A 164 -4.14 16.29 3.08
C THR A 164 -3.22 16.64 4.26
N THR A 165 -2.51 15.65 4.81
CA THR A 165 -1.74 15.81 6.06
C THR A 165 -0.26 15.47 5.93
N ARG A 166 0.14 14.65 4.96
CA ARG A 166 1.53 14.21 4.78
C ARG A 166 2.41 15.33 4.22
N GLU A 167 3.66 15.37 4.69
CA GLU A 167 4.67 16.35 4.23
C GLU A 167 5.10 16.16 2.77
N ASP A 168 4.99 14.95 2.24
CA ASP A 168 5.24 14.59 0.85
C ASP A 168 3.96 14.64 -0.02
N ALA A 169 2.92 15.32 0.44
CA ALA A 169 1.64 15.44 -0.24
C ALA A 169 1.21 16.92 -0.29
N LEU A 170 -0.09 17.22 -0.11
CA LEU A 170 -0.62 18.57 -0.30
C LEU A 170 0.14 19.67 0.48
N PRO A 171 0.45 19.53 1.78
CA PRO A 171 1.20 20.53 2.52
C PRO A 171 2.58 20.82 1.91
N GLY A 172 3.29 19.77 1.50
CA GLY A 172 4.59 19.92 0.85
C GLY A 172 4.51 20.52 -0.54
N LEU A 173 3.54 20.09 -1.35
CA LEU A 173 3.27 20.67 -2.69
C LEU A 173 2.95 22.17 -2.59
N GLN A 174 2.13 22.58 -1.62
CA GLN A 174 1.81 23.98 -1.38
C GLN A 174 3.08 24.82 -1.10
N ARG A 175 4.00 24.27 -0.29
CA ARG A 175 5.28 24.97 -0.03
C ARG A 175 6.22 24.98 -1.23
N ALA A 176 6.32 23.86 -1.94
CA ALA A 176 7.27 23.71 -3.05
C ALA A 176 6.86 24.51 -4.29
N TYR A 177 5.57 24.54 -4.57
CA TYR A 177 5.02 25.18 -5.78
C TYR A 177 4.37 26.55 -5.54
N GLY A 178 4.05 26.91 -4.27
CA GLY A 178 3.41 28.17 -3.93
C GLY A 178 1.94 28.26 -4.38
N GLY A 179 1.25 27.11 -4.51
CA GLY A 179 -0.11 27.01 -5.03
C GLY A 179 -0.90 25.88 -4.40
N PHE A 180 -1.65 25.12 -5.21
CA PHE A 180 -2.48 24.00 -4.78
C PHE A 180 -3.61 24.39 -3.79
N HIS A 181 -4.13 25.61 -3.93
CA HIS A 181 -5.32 26.05 -3.19
C HIS A 181 -6.57 25.67 -4.00
N PHE A 182 -6.98 24.40 -3.92
CA PHE A 182 -8.10 23.91 -4.69
C PHE A 182 -9.42 24.59 -4.32
N LYS A 183 -10.32 24.75 -5.31
CA LYS A 183 -11.69 25.24 -5.09
C LYS A 183 -12.44 24.39 -4.06
N GLU A 184 -12.22 23.06 -4.11
CA GLU A 184 -12.81 22.08 -3.23
C GLU A 184 -11.88 20.87 -3.12
N ILE A 185 -11.81 20.24 -1.96
CA ILE A 185 -11.14 18.96 -1.74
C ILE A 185 -12.19 17.98 -1.24
N ARG A 186 -12.40 16.90 -1.97
CA ARG A 186 -13.28 15.80 -1.59
C ARG A 186 -12.44 14.59 -1.21
N LEU A 187 -12.75 14.00 -0.07
CA LEU A 187 -12.05 12.81 0.44
C LEU A 187 -12.79 11.55 0.03
N PHE A 188 -12.02 10.57 -0.42
CA PHE A 188 -12.50 9.28 -0.87
C PHE A 188 -11.63 8.18 -0.27
N ASP A 189 -12.21 6.98 -0.16
CA ASP A 189 -11.42 5.76 -0.05
C ASP A 189 -10.57 5.60 -1.31
N ILE A 190 -9.39 5.00 -1.16
CA ILE A 190 -8.36 4.98 -2.22
C ILE A 190 -8.86 4.41 -3.55
N GLY A 191 -9.74 3.41 -3.53
CA GLY A 191 -10.34 2.80 -4.73
C GLY A 191 -11.48 3.61 -5.38
N LEU A 192 -12.04 4.62 -4.70
CA LEU A 192 -13.21 5.35 -5.19
C LEU A 192 -12.88 6.67 -5.90
N LYS A 193 -11.68 7.21 -5.71
CA LYS A 193 -11.26 8.50 -6.26
C LYS A 193 -11.33 8.57 -7.80
N TYR A 194 -11.02 7.46 -8.48
CA TYR A 194 -11.06 7.41 -9.96
C TYR A 194 -12.47 7.43 -10.51
N LYS A 195 -13.43 6.79 -9.84
CA LYS A 195 -14.86 6.88 -10.23
C LYS A 195 -15.39 8.31 -10.12
N ALA A 196 -14.95 9.05 -9.11
CA ALA A 196 -15.31 10.46 -8.95
C ALA A 196 -14.68 11.34 -10.05
N LEU A 197 -13.50 11.00 -10.55
CA LEU A 197 -12.87 11.66 -11.69
C LEU A 197 -13.63 11.35 -13.00
N GLU A 198 -13.98 10.10 -13.24
CA GLU A 198 -14.71 9.64 -14.42
C GLU A 198 -16.11 10.26 -14.51
N SER A 199 -16.82 10.32 -13.38
CA SER A 199 -18.16 10.96 -13.31
C SER A 199 -18.12 12.50 -13.40
N GLY A 200 -16.94 13.12 -13.32
CA GLY A 200 -16.78 14.57 -13.31
C GLY A 200 -17.15 15.22 -11.97
N ASP A 201 -17.24 14.46 -10.88
CA ASP A 201 -17.43 14.98 -9.53
C ASP A 201 -16.21 15.75 -9.03
N VAL A 202 -15.02 15.38 -9.52
CA VAL A 202 -13.75 16.07 -9.32
C VAL A 202 -13.02 16.25 -10.65
N ASP A 203 -12.06 17.16 -10.70
CA ASP A 203 -11.33 17.53 -11.92
C ASP A 203 -9.91 16.97 -11.92
N VAL A 204 -9.37 16.68 -10.72
CA VAL A 204 -8.04 16.14 -10.48
C VAL A 204 -8.16 15.08 -9.39
N VAL A 205 -7.39 14.01 -9.46
CA VAL A 205 -7.27 13.02 -8.38
C VAL A 205 -5.83 12.79 -7.97
N VAL A 206 -5.65 12.41 -6.72
CA VAL A 206 -4.42 11.78 -6.25
C VAL A 206 -4.25 10.45 -6.97
N ALA A 207 -3.07 10.20 -7.49
CA ALA A 207 -2.70 8.99 -8.20
C ALA A 207 -1.35 8.47 -7.69
N PHE A 208 -1.02 7.25 -8.08
CA PHE A 208 0.28 6.64 -7.80
C PHE A 208 0.87 6.07 -9.09
N GLY A 209 2.20 6.04 -9.20
CA GLY A 209 2.90 5.70 -10.44
C GLY A 209 2.56 4.33 -11.03
N THR A 210 2.12 3.40 -10.20
CA THR A 210 1.77 2.03 -10.57
C THR A 210 0.26 1.76 -10.59
N ASP A 211 -0.61 2.77 -10.37
CA ASP A 211 -2.07 2.62 -10.43
C ASP A 211 -2.52 2.13 -11.81
N GLY A 212 -3.26 1.02 -11.86
CA GLY A 212 -3.76 0.42 -13.11
C GLY A 212 -4.71 1.33 -13.89
N GLN A 213 -5.52 2.13 -13.18
CA GLN A 213 -6.48 3.07 -13.77
C GLN A 213 -5.84 4.14 -14.67
N ILE A 214 -4.55 4.46 -14.47
CA ILE A 214 -3.86 5.43 -15.33
C ILE A 214 -3.90 4.97 -16.80
N ALA A 215 -3.62 3.68 -17.04
CA ALA A 215 -3.65 3.10 -18.37
C ALA A 215 -5.09 2.77 -18.81
N ALA A 216 -5.90 2.14 -17.95
CA ALA A 216 -7.26 1.73 -18.23
C ALA A 216 -8.15 2.92 -18.66
N ASP A 217 -8.08 4.04 -17.92
CA ASP A 217 -8.90 5.23 -18.15
C ASP A 217 -8.18 6.27 -19.02
N ARG A 218 -6.99 5.96 -19.54
CA ARG A 218 -6.15 6.86 -20.37
C ARG A 218 -5.98 8.23 -19.72
N LEU A 219 -5.65 8.25 -18.44
CA LEU A 219 -5.48 9.48 -17.69
C LEU A 219 -4.20 10.21 -18.08
N VAL A 220 -4.19 11.53 -17.88
CA VAL A 220 -2.98 12.35 -17.92
C VAL A 220 -2.37 12.36 -16.54
N LEU A 221 -1.23 11.68 -16.38
CA LEU A 221 -0.39 11.81 -15.22
C LEU A 221 0.38 13.13 -15.31
N LEU A 222 0.25 14.00 -14.32
CA LEU A 222 0.88 15.31 -14.33
C LEU A 222 2.37 15.19 -13.99
N GLU A 223 3.21 15.82 -14.80
CA GLU A 223 4.65 15.82 -14.62
C GLU A 223 5.05 16.61 -13.36
N ASP A 224 5.90 16.03 -12.53
CA ASP A 224 6.54 16.70 -11.39
C ASP A 224 7.74 17.52 -11.87
N ASP A 225 7.47 18.70 -12.42
CA ASP A 225 8.44 19.58 -13.07
C ASP A 225 9.46 20.23 -12.11
N LYS A 226 9.30 20.02 -10.79
CA LYS A 226 10.27 20.42 -9.77
C LYS A 226 10.94 19.26 -9.06
N HIS A 227 10.66 18.02 -9.45
CA HIS A 227 11.19 16.81 -8.81
C HIS A 227 10.98 16.82 -7.28
N PHE A 228 9.76 17.15 -6.88
CA PHE A 228 9.37 17.26 -5.48
C PHE A 228 9.36 15.90 -4.77
N TRP A 229 8.89 14.87 -5.47
CA TRP A 229 8.78 13.54 -4.90
C TRP A 229 10.08 12.74 -5.00
N PRO A 230 10.50 12.08 -3.93
CA PRO A 230 11.61 11.12 -3.97
C PRO A 230 11.19 9.80 -4.64
N ALA A 231 12.10 8.85 -4.68
CA ALA A 231 11.78 7.48 -5.07
C ALA A 231 11.00 6.74 -3.96
N TYR A 232 10.05 5.90 -4.37
CA TYR A 232 9.22 5.06 -3.52
C TYR A 232 9.35 3.59 -3.95
N HIS A 233 10.57 3.04 -3.83
CA HIS A 233 10.81 1.63 -4.10
C HIS A 233 10.23 0.77 -2.98
N VAL A 234 9.51 -0.31 -3.33
CA VAL A 234 8.93 -1.23 -2.36
C VAL A 234 9.95 -2.28 -1.91
N ALA A 235 9.90 -2.63 -0.64
CA ALA A 235 10.63 -3.77 -0.09
C ALA A 235 9.86 -4.44 1.04
N PRO A 236 10.06 -5.76 1.28
CA PRO A 236 9.56 -6.39 2.49
C PRO A 236 10.30 -5.82 3.72
N VAL A 237 9.54 -5.34 4.71
CA VAL A 237 10.08 -4.96 6.02
C VAL A 237 9.70 -6.03 7.03
N VAL A 238 10.69 -6.63 7.67
CA VAL A 238 10.56 -7.84 8.48
C VAL A 238 11.07 -7.58 9.89
N ARG A 239 10.41 -8.09 10.91
CA ARG A 239 10.90 -8.08 12.28
C ARG A 239 12.18 -8.92 12.39
N ARG A 240 13.19 -8.39 13.07
CA ARG A 240 14.46 -9.11 13.31
C ARG A 240 14.19 -10.47 13.95
N ALA A 241 13.37 -10.52 14.98
CA ALA A 241 13.04 -11.76 15.68
C ALA A 241 12.40 -12.82 14.78
N THR A 242 11.70 -12.42 13.72
CA THR A 242 11.14 -13.34 12.73
C THR A 242 12.22 -13.92 11.82
N LEU A 243 13.15 -13.08 11.34
CA LEU A 243 14.29 -13.55 10.54
C LEU A 243 15.27 -14.42 11.35
N ASP A 244 15.40 -14.18 12.65
CA ASP A 244 16.23 -15.03 13.53
C ASP A 244 15.63 -16.44 13.66
N ARG A 245 14.29 -16.58 13.62
CA ARG A 245 13.61 -17.89 13.61
C ARG A 245 13.51 -18.50 12.21
N HIS A 246 13.38 -17.68 11.19
CA HIS A 246 13.10 -18.05 9.80
C HIS A 246 14.02 -17.28 8.83
N PRO A 247 15.33 -17.54 8.84
CA PRO A 247 16.29 -16.80 7.99
C PRO A 247 16.05 -17.01 6.49
N GLU A 248 15.41 -18.13 6.13
CA GLU A 248 15.02 -18.47 4.76
C GLU A 248 14.03 -17.47 4.12
N ILE A 249 13.25 -16.72 4.91
CA ILE A 249 12.33 -15.70 4.41
C ILE A 249 13.05 -14.70 3.52
N ALA A 250 14.23 -14.22 3.96
CA ALA A 250 15.02 -13.28 3.17
C ALA A 250 15.43 -13.87 1.81
N THR A 251 15.81 -15.15 1.79
CA THR A 251 16.20 -15.84 0.55
C THR A 251 15.07 -15.92 -0.45
N TYR A 252 13.85 -16.23 0.01
CA TYR A 252 12.70 -16.38 -0.86
C TYR A 252 12.18 -15.03 -1.34
N LEU A 253 11.94 -14.08 -0.45
CA LEU A 253 11.39 -12.78 -0.82
C LEU A 253 12.34 -11.94 -1.68
N ASN A 254 13.67 -12.06 -1.48
CA ASN A 254 14.64 -11.38 -2.32
C ASN A 254 14.67 -11.87 -3.78
N LYS A 255 14.16 -13.10 -4.08
CA LYS A 255 14.02 -13.57 -5.46
C LYS A 255 12.87 -12.88 -6.20
N LEU A 256 11.87 -12.44 -5.48
CA LEU A 256 10.71 -11.73 -6.03
C LEU A 256 11.05 -10.29 -6.43
N ALA A 257 11.85 -9.60 -5.61
CA ALA A 257 12.13 -8.18 -5.77
C ALA A 257 12.52 -7.75 -7.20
N PRO A 258 13.49 -8.38 -7.91
CA PRO A 258 13.93 -7.94 -9.23
C PRO A 258 12.87 -8.11 -10.33
N LEU A 259 11.80 -8.86 -10.09
CA LEU A 259 10.72 -9.11 -11.04
C LEU A 259 9.65 -8.02 -11.02
N LEU A 260 9.58 -7.23 -9.95
CA LEU A 260 8.57 -6.21 -9.74
C LEU A 260 9.03 -4.88 -10.34
N THR A 261 8.73 -4.67 -11.62
CA THR A 261 8.95 -3.39 -12.33
C THR A 261 7.67 -2.58 -12.37
N ASP A 262 7.74 -1.27 -12.69
CA ASP A 262 6.56 -0.41 -12.87
C ASP A 262 5.55 -1.02 -13.85
N ALA A 263 6.02 -1.52 -14.98
CA ALA A 263 5.16 -2.11 -16.00
C ALA A 263 4.45 -3.38 -15.51
N VAL A 264 5.18 -4.22 -14.76
CA VAL A 264 4.62 -5.43 -14.14
C VAL A 264 3.55 -5.06 -13.13
N MET A 265 3.85 -4.16 -12.20
CA MET A 265 2.89 -3.81 -11.15
C MET A 265 1.65 -3.11 -11.69
N ARG A 266 1.78 -2.21 -12.68
CA ARG A 266 0.61 -1.64 -13.37
C ARG A 266 -0.29 -2.71 -13.96
N GLY A 267 0.28 -3.71 -14.64
CA GLY A 267 -0.51 -4.80 -15.21
C GLY A 267 -1.18 -5.69 -14.16
N LEU A 268 -0.53 -5.91 -13.01
CA LEU A 268 -1.13 -6.66 -11.91
C LEU A 268 -2.24 -5.86 -11.22
N ASN A 269 -2.02 -4.58 -10.97
CA ASN A 269 -3.02 -3.68 -10.41
C ASN A 269 -4.23 -3.55 -11.34
N GLU A 270 -4.03 -3.47 -12.67
CA GLU A 270 -5.11 -3.41 -13.65
C GLU A 270 -5.99 -4.66 -13.64
N GLN A 271 -5.41 -5.86 -13.48
CA GLN A 271 -6.20 -7.10 -13.37
C GLN A 271 -7.16 -7.06 -12.17
N VAL A 272 -6.74 -6.47 -11.04
CA VAL A 272 -7.62 -6.34 -9.88
C VAL A 272 -8.58 -5.16 -10.04
N ASP A 273 -8.07 -3.97 -10.34
CA ASP A 273 -8.85 -2.74 -10.32
C ASP A 273 -9.75 -2.61 -11.56
N GLY A 274 -9.27 -3.03 -12.73
CA GLY A 274 -9.98 -3.00 -14.01
C GLY A 274 -10.82 -4.25 -14.25
N GLU A 275 -10.18 -5.43 -14.23
CA GLU A 275 -10.81 -6.71 -14.59
C GLU A 275 -11.53 -7.39 -13.42
N LYS A 276 -11.40 -6.88 -12.18
CA LYS A 276 -12.04 -7.40 -10.96
C LYS A 276 -11.56 -8.79 -10.55
N ALA A 277 -10.31 -9.14 -10.90
CA ALA A 277 -9.69 -10.35 -10.40
C ALA A 277 -9.37 -10.24 -8.90
N GLU A 278 -9.34 -11.37 -8.21
CA GLU A 278 -8.95 -11.40 -6.79
C GLU A 278 -7.42 -11.22 -6.65
N PRO A 279 -6.93 -10.38 -5.72
CA PRO A 279 -5.49 -10.19 -5.50
C PRO A 279 -4.71 -11.48 -5.31
N ALA A 280 -5.30 -12.48 -4.63
CA ALA A 280 -4.69 -13.78 -4.40
C ALA A 280 -4.47 -14.56 -5.70
N ASP A 281 -5.42 -14.51 -6.64
CA ASP A 281 -5.34 -15.21 -7.93
C ASP A 281 -4.32 -14.55 -8.85
N VAL A 282 -4.28 -13.20 -8.85
CA VAL A 282 -3.28 -12.41 -9.58
C VAL A 282 -1.88 -12.74 -9.07
N ALA A 283 -1.66 -12.72 -7.76
CA ALA A 283 -0.40 -13.09 -7.12
C ALA A 283 0.02 -14.53 -7.50
N GLN A 284 -0.90 -15.49 -7.42
CA GLN A 284 -0.63 -16.89 -7.74
C GLN A 284 -0.21 -17.06 -9.20
N SER A 285 -0.95 -16.44 -10.11
CA SER A 285 -0.68 -16.50 -11.56
C SER A 285 0.70 -15.94 -11.89
N PHE A 286 1.05 -14.79 -11.29
CA PHE A 286 2.36 -14.18 -11.44
C PHE A 286 3.49 -15.09 -10.92
N LEU A 287 3.35 -15.62 -9.71
CA LEU A 287 4.37 -16.47 -9.09
C LEU A 287 4.58 -17.76 -9.90
N ARG A 288 3.51 -18.38 -10.41
CA ARG A 288 3.60 -19.55 -11.29
C ARG A 288 4.29 -19.24 -12.63
N ALA A 289 3.93 -18.13 -13.26
CA ALA A 289 4.51 -17.72 -14.53
C ALA A 289 6.04 -17.51 -14.44
N HIS A 290 6.55 -17.16 -13.25
CA HIS A 290 7.97 -16.97 -12.98
C HIS A 290 8.65 -18.17 -12.31
N GLY A 291 7.95 -19.30 -12.15
CA GLY A 291 8.51 -20.53 -11.57
C GLY A 291 8.88 -20.39 -10.08
N LEU A 292 8.22 -19.49 -9.35
CA LEU A 292 8.47 -19.28 -7.93
C LEU A 292 7.62 -20.21 -7.03
N ILE A 293 6.47 -20.66 -7.55
CA ILE A 293 5.59 -21.64 -6.88
C ILE A 293 5.11 -22.72 -7.86
#